data_cfa0761798e4ee9c3b967d6db0ddabc7
#
_entry.id   cfa0761798e4ee9c3b967d6db0ddabc7
#
_cell.length_a   1.000
_cell.length_b   1.000
_cell.length_c   1.000
_cell.angle_alpha   90.00
_cell.angle_beta   90.00
_cell.angle_gamma   90.00
#
_symmetry.space_group_name_H-M   'P 1'
#
loop_
_entity.id
_entity.type
_entity.pdbx_description
1 polymer ?
#
loop_
_entity_poly.entity_id
_entity_poly.type
_entity_poly.pdbx_seq_one_letter_code
_entity_poly.pdbx_strand_id
1 'polypeptide(L)'
;MAYFAVDRLEGKYAVLIGDGGSQHEVPRNQLPKGTAESSVLEVSLDGGGRPQWAGAKLDEAERERRFKRATEMLEELKRRDPGGDIVL
;
A
#
# COMPACT_ATOMS: atom_id res chain seq x y z
N MET A 1 -4.84 -4.90 -14.21
CA MET A 1 -4.84 -3.82 -13.22
C MET A 1 -4.33 -4.34 -11.89
N ALA A 2 -3.50 -3.58 -11.22
CA ALA A 2 -2.91 -4.01 -9.97
C ALA A 2 -2.89 -2.86 -8.97
N TYR A 3 -2.80 -3.21 -7.69
CA TYR A 3 -2.68 -2.23 -6.63
C TYR A 3 -1.26 -2.22 -6.08
N PHE A 4 -0.78 -1.02 -5.79
CA PHE A 4 0.53 -0.82 -5.18
C PHE A 4 0.38 0.13 -4.02
N ALA A 5 1.00 -0.19 -2.90
CA ALA A 5 0.98 0.67 -1.72
C ALA A 5 2.33 1.38 -1.59
N VAL A 6 2.29 2.65 -1.23
CA VAL A 6 3.51 3.41 -1.02
C VAL A 6 4.05 3.06 0.37
N ASP A 7 5.19 2.38 0.39
CA ASP A 7 5.84 2.01 1.64
C ASP A 7 6.50 3.21 2.31
N ARG A 8 7.24 3.96 1.52
CA ARG A 8 7.93 5.16 2.02
C ARG A 8 8.33 6.06 0.86
N LEU A 9 8.67 7.28 1.20
CA LEU A 9 9.22 8.24 0.25
C LEU A 9 10.69 8.46 0.62
N GLU A 10 11.56 8.34 -0.37
CA GLU A 10 12.99 8.53 -0.19
C GLU A 10 13.48 9.55 -1.21
N GLY A 11 13.66 10.80 -0.77
CA GLY A 11 14.11 11.87 -1.66
C GLY A 11 13.17 12.05 -2.84
N LYS A 12 13.68 11.83 -4.03
CA LYS A 12 12.91 11.99 -5.26
C LYS A 12 12.13 10.74 -5.64
N TYR A 13 12.27 9.67 -4.88
CA TYR A 13 11.68 8.38 -5.22
C TYR A 13 10.63 7.96 -4.22
N ALA A 14 9.70 7.17 -4.70
CA ALA A 14 8.72 6.49 -3.86
C ALA A 14 9.02 5.00 -3.95
N VAL A 15 8.95 4.32 -2.82
CA VAL A 15 9.10 2.86 -2.79
C VAL A 15 7.69 2.28 -2.67
N LEU A 16 7.31 1.49 -3.67
CA LEU A 16 5.98 0.91 -3.74
C LEU A 16 6.06 -0.60 -3.65
N ILE A 17 5.09 -1.18 -2.96
CA ILE A 17 4.99 -2.63 -2.79
C ILE A 17 3.70 -3.09 -3.45
N GLY A 18 3.84 -4.04 -4.38
CA GLY A 18 2.68 -4.63 -5.03
C GLY A 18 2.04 -5.69 -4.15
N ASP A 19 0.82 -6.08 -4.49
CA ASP A 19 0.10 -7.09 -3.72
C ASP A 19 0.82 -8.44 -3.69
N GLY A 20 1.61 -8.73 -4.71
CA GLY A 20 2.42 -9.94 -4.74
C GLY A 20 3.74 -9.84 -3.99
N GLY A 21 4.01 -8.71 -3.35
CA GLY A 21 5.23 -8.50 -2.60
C GLY A 21 6.36 -7.88 -3.40
N SER A 22 6.16 -7.59 -4.67
CA SER A 22 7.20 -6.95 -5.48
C SER A 22 7.44 -5.53 -5.02
N GLN A 23 8.70 -5.13 -5.03
CA GLN A 23 9.10 -3.78 -4.61
C GLN A 23 9.59 -2.99 -5.81
N HIS A 24 9.16 -1.73 -5.89
CA HIS A 24 9.51 -0.86 -7.01
C HIS A 24 9.91 0.51 -6.51
N GLU A 25 10.98 1.07 -7.08
CA GLU A 25 11.36 2.45 -6.85
C GLU A 25 10.93 3.26 -8.05
N VAL A 26 10.10 4.26 -7.84
CA VAL A 26 9.53 5.06 -8.91
C VAL A 26 9.75 6.54 -8.61
N PRO A 27 10.22 7.32 -9.59
CA PRO A 27 10.34 8.76 -9.39
C PRO A 27 8.99 9.35 -9.00
N ARG A 28 9.00 10.18 -7.98
CA ARG A 28 7.75 10.76 -7.46
C ARG A 28 7.01 11.58 -8.51
N ASN A 29 7.74 12.19 -9.45
CA ASN A 29 7.11 12.99 -10.48
C ASN A 29 6.35 12.18 -11.52
N GLN A 30 6.50 10.87 -11.51
CA GLN A 30 5.73 9.98 -12.39
C GLN A 30 4.43 9.52 -11.75
N LEU A 31 4.24 9.83 -10.48
CA LEU A 31 3.07 9.39 -9.72
C LEU A 31 2.04 10.50 -9.62
N PRO A 32 0.78 10.16 -9.31
CA PRO A 32 -0.26 11.18 -9.19
C PRO A 32 0.08 12.21 -8.13
N LYS A 33 -0.39 13.42 -8.35
CA LYS A 33 -0.26 14.46 -7.35
C LYS A 33 -1.00 14.04 -6.08
N GLY A 34 -0.37 14.25 -4.95
CA GLY A 34 -0.97 13.84 -3.68
C GLY A 34 -0.52 12.48 -3.20
N THR A 35 0.35 11.79 -3.95
CA THR A 35 0.91 10.52 -3.51
C THR A 35 1.76 10.75 -2.26
N ALA A 36 1.52 9.98 -1.24
CA ALA A 36 2.20 10.07 0.05
C ALA A 36 2.39 8.69 0.63
N GLU A 37 3.08 8.61 1.76
CA GLU A 37 3.20 7.34 2.47
C GLU A 37 1.81 6.80 2.79
N SER A 38 1.66 5.50 2.66
CA SER A 38 0.39 4.79 2.84
C SER A 38 -0.61 4.96 1.72
N SER A 39 -0.33 5.78 0.71
CA SER A 39 -1.21 5.87 -0.45
C SER A 39 -1.30 4.52 -1.14
N VAL A 40 -2.46 4.23 -1.70
CA VAL A 40 -2.67 3.05 -2.52
C VAL A 40 -2.98 3.52 -3.93
N LEU A 41 -2.29 2.94 -4.89
CA LEU A 41 -2.41 3.32 -6.29
C LEU A 41 -2.98 2.16 -7.10
N GLU A 42 -3.92 2.49 -7.98
CA GLU A 42 -4.42 1.57 -8.97
C GLU A 42 -3.61 1.78 -10.23
N VAL A 43 -2.95 0.73 -10.71
CA VAL A 43 -2.00 0.83 -11.81
C VAL A 43 -2.33 -0.20 -12.87
N SER A 44 -2.38 0.24 -14.12
CA SER A 44 -2.55 -0.67 -15.24
C SER A 44 -1.22 -1.36 -15.55
N LEU A 45 -1.33 -2.60 -16.00
CA LEU A 45 -0.16 -3.36 -16.43
C LEU A 45 -0.14 -3.42 -17.94
N ASP A 46 1.06 -3.41 -18.52
CA ASP A 46 1.19 -3.57 -19.97
C ASP A 46 1.11 -5.06 -20.36
N GLY A 47 1.29 -5.36 -21.63
CA GLY A 47 1.22 -6.73 -22.13
C GLY A 47 2.25 -7.66 -21.53
N GLY A 48 3.33 -7.13 -20.99
CA GLY A 48 4.36 -7.91 -20.31
C GLY A 48 4.21 -7.95 -18.80
N GLY A 49 3.11 -7.39 -18.27
CA GLY A 49 2.88 -7.36 -16.84
C GLY A 49 3.62 -6.26 -16.10
N ARG A 50 4.14 -5.28 -16.82
CA ARG A 50 4.87 -4.17 -16.20
C ARG A 50 3.94 -3.04 -15.79
N PRO A 51 4.13 -2.47 -14.60
CA PRO A 51 3.29 -1.37 -14.16
C PRO A 51 3.48 -0.11 -15.02
N GLN A 52 2.38 0.52 -15.36
CA GLN A 52 2.40 1.76 -16.12
C GLN A 52 2.14 2.93 -15.18
N TRP A 53 3.19 3.43 -14.59
CA TRP A 53 3.10 4.45 -13.55
C TRP A 53 2.46 5.75 -14.02
N ALA A 54 2.65 6.10 -15.28
CA ALA A 54 2.11 7.35 -15.82
C ALA A 54 0.58 7.41 -15.75
N GLY A 55 -0.07 6.27 -15.78
CA GLY A 55 -1.53 6.20 -15.68
C GLY A 55 -2.05 5.81 -14.31
N ALA A 56 -1.18 5.78 -13.31
CA ALA A 56 -1.58 5.39 -11.96
C ALA A 56 -2.56 6.38 -11.37
N LYS A 57 -3.47 5.86 -10.54
CA LYS A 57 -4.48 6.69 -9.87
C LYS A 57 -4.52 6.36 -8.40
N LEU A 58 -4.67 7.40 -7.58
CA LEU A 58 -4.87 7.20 -6.16
C LEU A 58 -6.23 6.54 -5.91
N ASP A 59 -6.23 5.53 -5.08
CA ASP A 59 -7.47 4.85 -4.70
C ASP A 59 -7.65 4.94 -3.19
N GLU A 60 -8.28 6.03 -2.76
CA GLU A 60 -8.50 6.28 -1.35
C GLU A 60 -9.45 5.28 -0.72
N ALA A 61 -10.41 4.80 -1.49
CA ALA A 61 -11.35 3.81 -0.98
C ALA A 61 -10.63 2.49 -0.66
N GLU A 62 -9.70 2.08 -1.51
CA GLU A 62 -8.93 0.87 -1.25
C GLU A 62 -7.98 1.07 -0.07
N ARG A 63 -7.40 2.25 0.05
CA ARG A 63 -6.55 2.59 1.18
C ARG A 63 -7.32 2.46 2.50
N GLU A 64 -8.52 3.01 2.52
CA GLU A 64 -9.36 2.95 3.71
C GLU A 64 -9.80 1.53 4.03
N ARG A 65 -10.13 0.75 3.01
CA ARG A 65 -10.50 -0.65 3.21
C ARG A 65 -9.36 -1.44 3.85
N ARG A 66 -8.14 -1.22 3.39
CA ARG A 66 -6.97 -1.90 3.93
C ARG A 66 -6.67 -1.47 5.36
N PHE A 67 -6.81 -0.19 5.63
CA PHE A 67 -6.60 0.33 6.97
C PHE A 67 -7.63 -0.23 7.94
N LYS A 68 -8.89 -0.25 7.53
CA LYS A 68 -9.97 -0.77 8.35
C LYS A 68 -9.77 -2.27 8.63
N ARG A 69 -9.38 -3.01 7.62
CA ARG A 69 -9.12 -4.44 7.77
C ARG A 69 -8.01 -4.71 8.77
N ALA A 70 -6.94 -3.94 8.69
CA ALA A 70 -5.83 -4.07 9.62
C ALA A 70 -6.26 -3.73 11.05
N THR A 71 -7.07 -2.69 11.22
CA THR A 71 -7.58 -2.31 12.52
C THR A 71 -8.47 -3.40 13.11
N GLU A 72 -9.34 -3.97 12.29
CA GLU A 72 -10.21 -5.04 12.72
C GLU A 72 -9.42 -6.27 13.15
N MET A 73 -8.37 -6.59 12.43
CA MET A 73 -7.51 -7.70 12.79
C MET A 73 -6.82 -7.49 14.14
N LEU A 74 -6.35 -6.27 14.37
CA LEU A 74 -5.70 -5.95 15.63
C LEU A 74 -6.68 -6.06 16.80
N GLU A 75 -7.89 -5.59 16.63
CA GLU A 75 -8.91 -5.69 17.65
C GLU A 75 -9.27 -7.14 17.94
N GLU A 76 -9.36 -7.95 16.93
CA GLU A 76 -9.64 -9.37 17.08
C GLU A 76 -8.54 -10.08 17.84
N LEU A 77 -7.29 -9.76 17.53
CA LEU A 77 -6.15 -10.34 18.22
C LEU A 77 -6.15 -9.96 19.70
N LYS A 78 -6.50 -8.74 20.00
CA LYS A 78 -6.58 -8.30 21.39
C LYS A 78 -7.66 -9.05 22.16
N ARG A 79 -8.76 -9.37 21.51
CA ARG A 79 -9.84 -10.12 22.15
C ARG A 79 -9.45 -11.57 22.39
N ARG A 80 -8.73 -12.15 21.45
CA ARG A 80 -8.32 -13.54 21.55
C ARG A 80 -7.28 -13.79 22.61
N ASP A 81 -6.53 -12.76 22.93
CA ASP A 81 -5.42 -12.88 23.85
C ASP A 81 -5.63 -11.90 25.01
N PRO A 82 -6.66 -12.13 25.82
CA PRO A 82 -7.02 -11.21 26.87
C PRO A 82 -5.97 -11.20 27.96
N GLY A 83 -5.11 -10.35 27.86
CA GLY A 83 -4.15 -10.12 28.85
C GLY A 83 -3.25 -11.26 29.10
N GLY A 84 -3.50 -11.99 28.48
CA GLY A 84 -2.68 -12.91 28.62
C GLY A 84 -1.35 -12.75 28.51
N ASP A 85 -1.41 -12.59 28.48
CA ASP A 85 -0.53 -12.61 28.23
C ASP A 85 0.47 -12.17 28.66
N ILE A 86 0.61 -12.10 29.05
CA ILE A 86 1.48 -11.55 29.25
C ILE A 86 2.23 -11.82 30.10
N VAL A 87 2.35 -12.28 30.47
CA VAL A 87 2.98 -12.43 31.13
C VAL A 87 3.94 -12.75 31.21
N LEU A 88 4.21 -12.83 31.39
CA LEU A 88 5.01 -13.15 31.59
C LEU A 88 5.69 -13.17 32.06
#